data_2af857e1a47191c1105f9c64510af36a
#
_entry.id   2af857e1a47191c1105f9c64510af36a
#
_cell.length_a   1.000
_cell.length_b   1.000
_cell.length_c   1.000
_cell.angle_alpha   90.00
_cell.angle_beta   90.00
_cell.angle_gamma   90.00
#
_symmetry.space_group_name_H-M   'P 1'
#
loop_
_entity.id
_entity.type
_entity.pdbx_description
1 polymer ?
#
loop_
_entity_poly.entity_id
_entity_poly.type
_entity_poly.pdbx_seq_one_letter_code
_entity_poly.pdbx_strand_id
1 'polypeptide(L)'
;MIRIQPYSSYWVLIFLFLIPFGKVFAGWNSFIVNFDKSLYGKGTQTWQIAPYDDHWVYFANKNGMVQFDGNVWTVFPMNNFSDVRSVLASTTQKRIYAGGINEFGYYEPLDDGELVYHCMSDSLGDASRLLGNVWGIHEADNILYVQGDDRVVKYLNGKYATIEMDAKIDCSNMVNGILYIGTDRGVWVLVGNTFFPLQGADSLASNRIRGIIPHKGGGVIIVTAYDGLFYCNGRTTVPFTTGAEDFMREN
;
A
#
# COMPACT_ATOMS: atom_id res chain seq x y z
N MET A 1 -74.73 37.09 20.22
CA MET A 1 -74.03 36.74 18.99
C MET A 1 -72.57 37.14 19.21
N ILE A 2 -71.71 36.18 19.72
CA ILE A 2 -70.34 36.46 20.12
C ILE A 2 -69.44 35.87 18.95
N ARG A 3 -68.71 36.78 18.29
CA ARG A 3 -67.75 36.48 17.23
C ARG A 3 -66.43 36.07 17.86
N ILE A 4 -66.08 34.83 17.82
CA ILE A 4 -64.75 34.33 18.18
C ILE A 4 -63.83 34.50 16.98
N GLN A 5 -62.78 35.34 17.13
CA GLN A 5 -61.71 35.44 16.13
C GLN A 5 -60.64 34.36 16.33
N PRO A 6 -60.09 33.76 15.28
CA PRO A 6 -59.08 32.70 15.38
C PRO A 6 -57.67 33.29 15.40
N TYR A 7 -57.09 33.43 16.58
CA TYR A 7 -55.69 33.87 16.75
C TYR A 7 -54.72 32.70 17.03
N SER A 8 -55.15 31.46 16.78
CA SER A 8 -54.32 30.30 17.21
C SER A 8 -53.35 29.73 16.16
N SER A 9 -53.43 30.18 14.90
CA SER A 9 -52.63 29.54 13.83
C SER A 9 -51.20 30.12 13.64
N TYR A 10 -50.93 31.31 14.13
CA TYR A 10 -49.62 31.93 13.90
C TYR A 10 -48.55 31.51 14.93
N TRP A 11 -48.93 31.10 16.11
CA TRP A 11 -48.00 30.66 17.14
C TRP A 11 -47.36 29.29 16.85
N VAL A 12 -48.05 28.42 16.11
CA VAL A 12 -47.50 27.11 15.70
C VAL A 12 -46.41 27.25 14.64
N LEU A 13 -46.54 28.26 13.76
CA LEU A 13 -45.51 28.54 12.73
C LEU A 13 -44.24 29.17 13.31
N ILE A 14 -44.35 29.96 14.38
CA ILE A 14 -43.18 30.58 15.05
C ILE A 14 -42.40 29.52 15.85
N PHE A 15 -43.08 28.54 16.41
CA PHE A 15 -42.38 27.43 17.14
C PHE A 15 -41.59 26.52 16.24
N LEU A 16 -41.95 26.38 14.95
CA LEU A 16 -41.22 25.58 13.96
C LEU A 16 -39.91 26.27 13.51
N PHE A 17 -39.79 27.59 13.65
CA PHE A 17 -38.57 28.33 13.30
C PHE A 17 -37.56 28.47 14.45
N LEU A 18 -37.90 28.07 15.67
CA LEU A 18 -37.04 28.09 16.84
C LEU A 18 -36.38 26.75 17.17
N ILE A 19 -36.50 25.74 16.29
CA ILE A 19 -35.68 24.54 16.40
C ILE A 19 -34.27 24.98 16.00
N PRO A 20 -33.30 25.06 16.93
CA PRO A 20 -31.93 25.33 16.54
C PRO A 20 -31.51 24.19 15.60
N PHE A 21 -31.06 24.54 14.40
CA PHE A 21 -30.31 23.64 13.56
C PHE A 21 -29.03 23.25 14.31
N GLY A 22 -29.18 22.45 15.33
CA GLY A 22 -28.08 21.74 15.92
C GLY A 22 -27.47 20.91 14.81
N LYS A 23 -26.21 21.18 14.51
CA LYS A 23 -25.44 20.28 13.63
C LYS A 23 -25.55 18.89 14.24
N VAL A 24 -26.42 18.06 13.67
CA VAL A 24 -26.41 16.63 13.96
C VAL A 24 -25.09 16.14 13.37
N PHE A 25 -24.05 16.11 14.19
CA PHE A 25 -22.89 15.30 13.90
C PHE A 25 -23.37 13.85 13.98
N ALA A 26 -23.82 13.32 12.84
CA ALA A 26 -23.87 11.89 12.66
C ALA A 26 -22.43 11.41 12.78
N GLY A 27 -22.04 11.05 14.00
CA GLY A 27 -20.79 10.33 14.21
C GLY A 27 -20.90 9.05 13.42
N TRP A 28 -20.16 8.96 12.35
CA TRP A 28 -19.96 7.72 11.63
C TRP A 28 -19.17 6.81 12.59
N ASN A 29 -19.90 6.02 13.36
CA ASN A 29 -19.28 4.90 14.04
C ASN A 29 -18.84 3.93 12.95
N SER A 30 -17.57 3.94 12.62
CA SER A 30 -17.00 2.93 11.74
C SER A 30 -17.31 1.58 12.36
N PHE A 31 -18.08 0.75 11.65
CA PHE A 31 -18.28 -0.64 12.06
C PHE A 31 -16.96 -1.36 11.90
N ILE A 32 -16.38 -1.75 13.04
CA ILE A 32 -15.17 -2.59 13.05
C ILE A 32 -15.64 -4.02 13.12
N VAL A 33 -15.31 -4.79 12.10
CA VAL A 33 -15.54 -6.25 12.08
C VAL A 33 -14.20 -6.94 12.24
N ASN A 34 -14.09 -7.74 13.29
CA ASN A 34 -12.91 -8.59 13.50
C ASN A 34 -13.18 -9.97 12.90
N PHE A 35 -12.39 -10.36 11.92
CA PHE A 35 -12.44 -11.68 11.32
C PHE A 35 -11.48 -12.61 12.08
N ASP A 36 -12.03 -13.68 12.64
CA ASP A 36 -11.20 -14.72 13.24
C ASP A 36 -10.40 -15.46 12.15
N LYS A 37 -9.16 -15.86 12.48
CA LYS A 37 -8.28 -16.58 11.57
C LYS A 37 -8.87 -17.89 11.03
N SER A 38 -9.82 -18.48 11.73
CA SER A 38 -10.54 -19.68 11.29
C SER A 38 -11.36 -19.43 10.02
N LEU A 39 -11.76 -18.17 9.76
CA LEU A 39 -12.57 -17.78 8.60
C LEU A 39 -11.76 -17.72 7.31
N TYR A 40 -10.51 -17.23 7.38
CA TYR A 40 -9.61 -17.17 6.21
C TYR A 40 -8.55 -18.28 6.19
N GLY A 41 -8.62 -19.15 7.15
CA GLY A 41 -8.25 -20.57 7.11
C GLY A 41 -6.82 -20.94 7.22
N LYS A 42 -5.73 -20.18 7.12
CA LYS A 42 -4.43 -20.88 7.18
C LYS A 42 -3.18 -20.04 7.47
N GLY A 43 -3.08 -18.79 7.09
CA GLY A 43 -1.87 -17.99 7.32
C GLY A 43 -2.13 -16.88 8.35
N THR A 44 -1.41 -16.87 9.46
CA THR A 44 -1.55 -15.80 10.46
C THR A 44 -0.79 -14.53 10.14
N GLN A 45 0.08 -14.58 9.12
CA GLN A 45 0.90 -13.43 8.71
C GLN A 45 0.39 -12.87 7.39
N THR A 46 0.05 -11.59 7.41
CA THR A 46 -0.28 -10.78 6.23
C THR A 46 0.69 -9.62 6.17
N TRP A 47 1.34 -9.43 5.02
CA TRP A 47 2.37 -8.41 4.85
C TRP A 47 1.88 -7.17 4.12
N GLN A 48 0.94 -7.34 3.22
CA GLN A 48 0.40 -6.23 2.43
C GLN A 48 -1.07 -6.44 2.11
N ILE A 49 -1.79 -5.33 1.91
CA ILE A 49 -3.21 -5.30 1.57
C ILE A 49 -3.36 -4.40 0.34
N ALA A 50 -4.10 -4.86 -0.67
CA ALA A 50 -4.40 -4.11 -1.88
C ALA A 50 -5.92 -4.13 -2.16
N PRO A 51 -6.63 -3.02 -1.98
CA PRO A 51 -8.01 -2.91 -2.43
C PRO A 51 -8.06 -2.88 -3.97
N TYR A 52 -9.10 -3.48 -4.54
CA TYR A 52 -9.36 -3.47 -5.96
C TYR A 52 -10.84 -3.18 -6.20
N ASP A 53 -11.13 -2.02 -6.79
CA ASP A 53 -12.45 -1.42 -6.91
C ASP A 53 -13.24 -1.42 -5.57
N ASP A 54 -14.57 -1.39 -5.60
CA ASP A 54 -15.41 -1.33 -4.40
C ASP A 54 -15.78 -2.71 -3.84
N HIS A 55 -15.25 -3.81 -4.42
CA HIS A 55 -15.74 -5.14 -4.13
C HIS A 55 -14.68 -6.09 -3.58
N TRP A 56 -13.41 -5.91 -3.97
CA TRP A 56 -12.37 -6.88 -3.70
C TRP A 56 -11.24 -6.31 -2.86
N VAL A 57 -10.75 -7.10 -1.92
CA VAL A 57 -9.52 -6.82 -1.19
C VAL A 57 -8.60 -8.02 -1.30
N TYR A 58 -7.36 -7.77 -1.69
CA TYR A 58 -6.32 -8.79 -1.81
C TYR A 58 -5.28 -8.63 -0.71
N PHE A 59 -4.81 -9.76 -0.22
CA PHE A 59 -3.84 -9.81 0.88
C PHE A 59 -2.63 -10.65 0.46
N ALA A 60 -1.43 -10.13 0.67
CA ALA A 60 -0.21 -10.91 0.63
C ALA A 60 -0.09 -11.71 1.93
N ASN A 61 -0.24 -13.03 1.86
CA ASN A 61 -0.34 -13.88 3.04
C ASN A 61 0.62 -15.08 2.96
N LYS A 62 0.93 -15.66 4.12
CA LYS A 62 1.84 -16.80 4.27
C LYS A 62 1.49 -18.01 3.39
N ASN A 63 0.24 -18.21 3.05
CA ASN A 63 -0.19 -19.40 2.31
C ASN A 63 -0.53 -19.12 0.84
N GLY A 64 -0.25 -17.92 0.36
CA GLY A 64 -0.61 -17.47 -0.99
C GLY A 64 -1.25 -16.09 -0.99
N MET A 65 -1.76 -15.66 -2.11
CA MET A 65 -2.61 -14.49 -2.20
C MET A 65 -4.01 -14.84 -1.67
N VAL A 66 -4.53 -14.02 -0.78
CA VAL A 66 -5.90 -14.17 -0.27
C VAL A 66 -6.78 -13.10 -0.87
N GLN A 67 -7.94 -13.48 -1.40
CA GLN A 67 -8.98 -12.62 -1.89
C GLN A 67 -10.15 -12.59 -0.91
N PHE A 68 -10.74 -11.41 -0.72
CA PHE A 68 -11.95 -11.21 0.08
C PHE A 68 -12.95 -10.35 -0.68
N ASP A 69 -14.19 -10.80 -0.78
CA ASP A 69 -15.30 -10.12 -1.48
C ASP A 69 -16.30 -9.43 -0.54
N GLY A 70 -15.93 -9.31 0.75
CA GLY A 70 -16.85 -8.84 1.80
C GLY A 70 -17.55 -9.98 2.55
N ASN A 71 -17.54 -11.20 2.04
CA ASN A 71 -18.20 -12.36 2.63
C ASN A 71 -17.35 -13.64 2.61
N VAL A 72 -16.70 -13.92 1.49
CA VAL A 72 -15.92 -15.16 1.27
C VAL A 72 -14.43 -14.88 1.18
N TRP A 73 -13.64 -15.75 1.79
CA TRP A 73 -12.18 -15.76 1.74
C TRP A 73 -11.69 -16.89 0.84
N THR A 74 -10.96 -16.54 -0.22
CA THR A 74 -10.38 -17.51 -1.16
C THR A 74 -8.87 -17.38 -1.21
N VAL A 75 -8.15 -18.50 -1.15
CA VAL A 75 -6.68 -18.52 -1.19
C VAL A 75 -6.20 -19.03 -2.54
N PHE A 76 -5.31 -18.27 -3.15
CA PHE A 76 -4.67 -18.57 -4.43
C PHE A 76 -3.17 -18.77 -4.20
N PRO A 77 -2.66 -20.00 -4.28
CA PRO A 77 -1.22 -20.26 -4.15
C PRO A 77 -0.46 -19.80 -5.39
N MET A 78 0.82 -19.46 -5.22
CA MET A 78 1.79 -19.33 -6.31
C MET A 78 2.28 -20.71 -6.78
N ASN A 79 2.96 -20.80 -7.93
CA ASN A 79 3.42 -22.08 -8.47
C ASN A 79 4.40 -22.81 -7.54
N ASN A 80 5.29 -22.08 -6.90
CA ASN A 80 6.28 -22.64 -5.97
C ASN A 80 5.75 -22.81 -4.54
N PHE A 81 4.46 -22.51 -4.28
CA PHE A 81 3.81 -22.56 -2.96
C PHE A 81 4.52 -21.73 -1.88
N SER A 82 5.30 -20.72 -2.27
CA SER A 82 5.94 -19.83 -1.31
C SER A 82 4.95 -18.86 -0.69
N ASP A 83 5.37 -18.25 0.44
CA ASP A 83 4.66 -17.13 1.04
C ASP A 83 4.55 -15.99 0.02
N VAL A 84 3.39 -15.38 -0.09
CA VAL A 84 3.21 -14.13 -0.84
C VAL A 84 3.55 -12.96 0.09
N ARG A 85 4.55 -12.16 -0.30
CA ARG A 85 5.09 -11.03 0.46
C ARG A 85 4.53 -9.69 0.00
N SER A 86 4.20 -9.58 -1.27
CA SER A 86 3.66 -8.36 -1.86
C SER A 86 2.50 -8.65 -2.80
N VAL A 87 1.57 -7.69 -2.89
CA VAL A 87 0.43 -7.72 -3.79
C VAL A 87 0.17 -6.33 -4.34
N LEU A 88 -0.12 -6.25 -5.64
CA LEU A 88 -0.53 -5.02 -6.32
C LEU A 88 -1.78 -5.29 -7.16
N ALA A 89 -2.87 -4.62 -6.87
CA ALA A 89 -4.07 -4.66 -7.68
C ALA A 89 -4.02 -3.54 -8.73
N SER A 90 -3.72 -3.90 -9.98
CA SER A 90 -3.66 -2.96 -11.11
C SER A 90 -5.01 -2.85 -11.79
N THR A 91 -5.65 -1.69 -11.63
CA THR A 91 -6.88 -1.36 -12.35
C THR A 91 -6.61 -1.04 -13.83
N THR A 92 -5.42 -0.55 -14.14
CA THR A 92 -4.99 -0.23 -15.51
C THR A 92 -4.85 -1.48 -16.37
N GLN A 93 -4.20 -2.51 -15.83
CA GLN A 93 -3.96 -3.76 -16.55
C GLN A 93 -4.98 -4.85 -16.23
N LYS A 94 -5.90 -4.61 -15.30
CA LYS A 94 -6.92 -5.57 -14.81
C LYS A 94 -6.29 -6.87 -14.32
N ARG A 95 -5.21 -6.77 -13.56
CA ARG A 95 -4.41 -7.88 -13.05
C ARG A 95 -4.07 -7.69 -11.59
N ILE A 96 -3.95 -8.78 -10.88
CA ILE A 96 -3.48 -8.79 -9.51
C ILE A 96 -2.07 -9.39 -9.50
N TYR A 97 -1.07 -8.54 -9.33
CA TYR A 97 0.31 -8.98 -9.23
C TYR A 97 0.61 -9.50 -7.83
N ALA A 98 1.40 -10.56 -7.76
CA ALA A 98 1.84 -11.16 -6.50
C ALA A 98 3.33 -11.48 -6.56
N GLY A 99 4.02 -11.27 -5.43
CA GLY A 99 5.43 -11.57 -5.26
C GLY A 99 5.67 -12.40 -4.02
N GLY A 100 6.44 -13.47 -4.19
CA GLY A 100 6.82 -14.40 -3.14
C GLY A 100 8.33 -14.51 -2.96
N ILE A 101 8.84 -15.73 -2.78
CA ILE A 101 10.27 -16.00 -2.66
C ILE A 101 10.80 -16.47 -4.03
N ASN A 102 11.68 -15.67 -4.63
CA ASN A 102 12.25 -15.92 -5.97
C ASN A 102 11.19 -16.10 -7.07
N GLU A 103 9.97 -15.70 -6.84
CA GLU A 103 8.86 -15.82 -7.78
C GLU A 103 7.99 -14.57 -7.74
N PHE A 104 7.56 -14.10 -8.90
CA PHE A 104 6.50 -13.12 -9.05
C PHE A 104 5.72 -13.37 -10.33
N GLY A 105 4.48 -12.91 -10.33
CA GLY A 105 3.59 -13.05 -11.47
C GLY A 105 2.30 -12.28 -11.25
N TYR A 106 1.28 -12.64 -12.00
CA TYR A 106 -0.04 -12.04 -11.86
C TYR A 106 -1.15 -13.08 -11.96
N TYR A 107 -2.26 -12.75 -11.33
CA TYR A 107 -3.53 -13.44 -11.52
C TYR A 107 -4.39 -12.62 -12.48
N GLU A 108 -5.02 -13.31 -13.40
CA GLU A 108 -5.93 -12.76 -14.40
C GLU A 108 -7.27 -13.48 -14.31
N PRO A 109 -8.40 -12.77 -14.28
CA PRO A 109 -9.71 -13.40 -14.23
C PRO A 109 -10.03 -14.03 -15.59
N LEU A 110 -10.51 -15.26 -15.55
CA LEU A 110 -11.14 -15.93 -16.70
C LEU A 110 -12.58 -15.44 -16.87
N ASP A 111 -13.22 -15.82 -17.98
CA ASP A 111 -14.61 -15.46 -18.31
C ASP A 111 -15.63 -15.94 -17.26
N ASP A 112 -15.33 -17.01 -16.54
CA ASP A 112 -16.12 -17.56 -15.43
C ASP A 112 -15.82 -16.92 -14.07
N GLY A 113 -14.83 -15.99 -14.01
CA GLY A 113 -14.40 -15.27 -12.82
C GLY A 113 -13.33 -16.01 -11.98
N GLU A 114 -12.90 -17.20 -12.39
CA GLU A 114 -11.78 -17.89 -11.76
C GLU A 114 -10.48 -17.14 -12.06
N LEU A 115 -9.58 -17.04 -11.04
CA LEU A 115 -8.28 -16.40 -11.18
C LEU A 115 -7.22 -17.44 -11.58
N VAL A 116 -6.57 -17.22 -12.71
CA VAL A 116 -5.44 -18.03 -13.17
C VAL A 116 -4.12 -17.30 -12.94
N TYR A 117 -3.16 -18.00 -12.35
CA TYR A 117 -1.83 -17.46 -12.09
C TYR A 117 -0.90 -17.65 -13.29
N HIS A 118 -0.21 -16.58 -13.65
CA HIS A 118 0.81 -16.52 -14.69
C HIS A 118 2.15 -16.12 -14.07
N CYS A 119 3.10 -17.07 -14.04
CA CYS A 119 4.45 -16.80 -13.54
C CYS A 119 5.25 -15.95 -14.53
N MET A 120 5.73 -14.80 -14.09
CA MET A 120 6.56 -13.90 -14.89
C MET A 120 8.05 -14.12 -14.65
N SER A 121 8.43 -14.54 -13.45
CA SER A 121 9.83 -14.78 -13.08
C SER A 121 10.49 -15.90 -13.89
N ASP A 122 9.70 -16.82 -14.48
CA ASP A 122 10.21 -17.87 -15.36
C ASP A 122 10.89 -17.33 -16.63
N SER A 123 10.52 -16.13 -17.04
CA SER A 123 11.13 -15.44 -18.19
C SER A 123 12.45 -14.73 -17.88
N LEU A 124 12.85 -14.68 -16.59
CA LEU A 124 14.13 -14.12 -16.18
C LEU A 124 15.24 -15.15 -16.40
N GLY A 125 16.44 -14.70 -16.80
CA GLY A 125 17.62 -15.56 -16.80
C GLY A 125 18.03 -15.99 -15.38
N ASP A 126 18.75 -17.09 -15.26
CA ASP A 126 19.06 -17.74 -13.97
C ASP A 126 19.61 -16.82 -12.88
N ALA A 127 20.54 -15.92 -13.24
CA ALA A 127 21.08 -14.95 -12.28
C ALA A 127 20.05 -13.91 -11.80
N SER A 128 19.10 -13.55 -12.66
CA SER A 128 18.06 -12.56 -12.35
C SER A 128 16.90 -13.16 -11.55
N ARG A 129 16.77 -14.48 -11.52
CA ARG A 129 15.74 -15.20 -10.74
C ARG A 129 16.01 -15.17 -9.23
N LEU A 130 17.25 -14.94 -8.80
CA LEU A 130 17.61 -14.89 -7.39
C LEU A 130 17.20 -13.53 -6.78
N LEU A 131 15.90 -13.28 -6.68
CA LEU A 131 15.31 -12.05 -6.13
C LEU A 131 15.32 -12.04 -4.60
N GLY A 132 15.43 -13.22 -3.98
CA GLY A 132 15.10 -13.38 -2.57
C GLY A 132 13.61 -13.19 -2.33
N ASN A 133 13.24 -12.44 -1.32
CA ASN A 133 11.84 -12.09 -1.07
C ASN A 133 11.42 -10.90 -1.94
N VAL A 134 10.29 -11.01 -2.59
CA VAL A 134 9.69 -9.90 -3.34
C VAL A 134 8.82 -9.06 -2.39
N TRP A 135 9.40 -8.05 -1.78
CA TRP A 135 8.76 -7.21 -0.76
C TRP A 135 7.89 -6.07 -1.30
N GLY A 136 8.05 -5.71 -2.56
CA GLY A 136 7.32 -4.63 -3.18
C GLY A 136 7.08 -4.85 -4.67
N ILE A 137 5.85 -4.58 -5.10
CA ILE A 137 5.48 -4.50 -6.52
C ILE A 137 4.80 -3.16 -6.72
N HIS A 138 5.27 -2.38 -7.71
CA HIS A 138 4.76 -1.06 -8.02
C HIS A 138 4.54 -0.91 -9.51
N GLU A 139 3.61 -0.05 -9.90
CA GLU A 139 3.33 0.29 -11.29
C GLU A 139 3.38 1.81 -11.47
N ALA A 140 4.07 2.27 -12.51
CA ALA A 140 4.03 3.64 -12.98
C ALA A 140 4.32 3.67 -14.48
N ASP A 141 3.59 4.48 -15.25
CA ASP A 141 3.78 4.66 -16.69
C ASP A 141 3.80 3.34 -17.49
N ASN A 142 2.94 2.38 -17.11
CA ASN A 142 2.89 1.01 -17.63
C ASN A 142 4.15 0.17 -17.38
N ILE A 143 5.05 0.64 -16.54
CA ILE A 143 6.23 -0.12 -16.09
C ILE A 143 5.91 -0.78 -14.77
N LEU A 144 6.12 -2.09 -14.69
CA LEU A 144 6.08 -2.81 -13.43
C LEU A 144 7.48 -2.81 -12.80
N TYR A 145 7.54 -2.51 -11.52
CA TYR A 145 8.76 -2.55 -10.72
C TYR A 145 8.59 -3.59 -9.63
N VAL A 146 9.47 -4.58 -9.62
CA VAL A 146 9.46 -5.70 -8.66
C VAL A 146 10.70 -5.61 -7.80
N GLN A 147 10.53 -5.33 -6.50
CA GLN A 147 11.63 -5.19 -5.55
C GLN A 147 11.93 -6.52 -4.88
N GLY A 148 13.15 -7.00 -5.08
CA GLY A 148 13.75 -8.11 -4.34
C GLY A 148 14.53 -7.65 -3.10
N ASP A 149 15.37 -8.56 -2.56
CA ASP A 149 16.19 -8.26 -1.38
C ASP A 149 17.35 -7.27 -1.69
N ASP A 150 17.92 -7.30 -2.90
CA ASP A 150 19.09 -6.50 -3.31
C ASP A 150 18.98 -5.96 -4.75
N ARG A 151 17.83 -6.04 -5.37
CA ARG A 151 17.62 -5.64 -6.75
C ARG A 151 16.19 -5.23 -7.05
N VAL A 152 16.02 -4.51 -8.14
CA VAL A 152 14.71 -4.19 -8.73
C VAL A 152 14.66 -4.73 -10.15
N VAL A 153 13.62 -5.49 -10.47
CA VAL A 153 13.31 -5.87 -11.84
C VAL A 153 12.27 -4.90 -12.41
N LYS A 154 12.59 -4.31 -13.55
CA LYS A 154 11.64 -3.53 -14.35
C LYS A 154 11.11 -4.42 -15.47
N TYR A 155 9.80 -4.37 -15.67
CA TYR A 155 9.14 -5.04 -16.79
C TYR A 155 8.33 -4.02 -17.60
N LEU A 156 8.55 -4.01 -18.91
CA LEU A 156 7.80 -3.19 -19.85
C LEU A 156 7.66 -3.93 -21.18
N ASN A 157 6.43 -4.16 -21.62
CA ASN A 157 6.11 -4.72 -22.95
C ASN A 157 6.93 -6.01 -23.29
N GLY A 158 6.95 -6.96 -22.38
CA GLY A 158 7.67 -8.24 -22.58
C GLY A 158 9.18 -8.18 -22.34
N LYS A 159 9.74 -7.03 -21.98
CA LYS A 159 11.17 -6.87 -21.73
C LYS A 159 11.45 -6.66 -20.25
N TYR A 160 12.49 -7.30 -19.76
CA TYR A 160 12.97 -7.20 -18.38
C TYR A 160 14.31 -6.46 -18.33
N ALA A 161 14.50 -5.67 -17.28
CA ALA A 161 15.78 -5.09 -16.91
C ALA A 161 15.97 -5.28 -15.41
N THR A 162 17.04 -5.96 -15.00
CA THR A 162 17.41 -6.14 -13.59
C THR A 162 18.44 -5.09 -13.21
N ILE A 163 18.19 -4.40 -12.10
CA ILE A 163 19.01 -3.32 -11.57
C ILE A 163 19.43 -3.73 -10.17
N GLU A 164 20.73 -4.04 -10.01
CA GLU A 164 21.29 -4.47 -8.73
C GLU A 164 21.61 -3.28 -7.83
N MET A 165 21.46 -3.48 -6.52
CA MET A 165 21.76 -2.53 -5.47
C MET A 165 22.86 -3.10 -4.58
N ASP A 166 23.94 -2.35 -4.36
CA ASP A 166 25.00 -2.72 -3.40
C ASP A 166 24.56 -2.40 -1.96
N ALA A 167 23.35 -2.81 -1.61
CA ALA A 167 22.80 -2.70 -0.27
C ALA A 167 21.55 -3.57 -0.16
N LYS A 168 21.21 -3.97 1.05
CA LYS A 168 19.93 -4.63 1.29
C LYS A 168 18.78 -3.64 1.18
N ILE A 169 17.79 -3.94 0.38
CA ILE A 169 16.56 -3.16 0.26
C ILE A 169 15.59 -3.61 1.35
N ASP A 170 15.26 -2.72 2.26
CA ASP A 170 14.31 -2.99 3.35
C ASP A 170 12.87 -2.57 2.99
N CYS A 171 12.70 -1.55 2.16
CA CYS A 171 11.39 -1.09 1.69
C CYS A 171 11.48 -0.33 0.37
N SER A 172 10.35 -0.24 -0.32
CA SER A 172 10.19 0.63 -1.50
C SER A 172 8.80 1.26 -1.51
N ASN A 173 8.68 2.41 -2.17
CA ASN A 173 7.39 3.01 -2.45
C ASN A 173 7.43 3.84 -3.74
N MET A 174 6.33 3.84 -4.48
CA MET A 174 6.14 4.66 -5.66
C MET A 174 5.47 5.98 -5.25
N VAL A 175 6.17 7.08 -5.46
CA VAL A 175 5.65 8.42 -5.14
C VAL A 175 5.80 9.32 -6.36
N ASN A 176 4.68 9.80 -6.88
CA ASN A 176 4.63 10.66 -8.08
C ASN A 176 5.42 10.11 -9.29
N GLY A 177 5.31 8.80 -9.55
CA GLY A 177 5.99 8.13 -10.66
C GLY A 177 7.48 7.84 -10.43
N ILE A 178 8.02 8.15 -9.26
CA ILE A 178 9.41 7.87 -8.89
C ILE A 178 9.44 6.73 -7.88
N LEU A 179 10.25 5.70 -8.13
CA LEU A 179 10.48 4.62 -7.18
C LEU A 179 11.53 5.04 -6.16
N TYR A 180 11.12 5.13 -4.91
CA TYR A 180 11.97 5.35 -3.75
C TYR A 180 12.33 4.01 -3.13
N ILE A 181 13.59 3.87 -2.71
CA ILE A 181 14.16 2.67 -2.10
C ILE A 181 14.74 3.04 -0.75
N GLY A 182 14.30 2.34 0.29
CA GLY A 182 14.89 2.42 1.63
C GLY A 182 15.82 1.25 1.89
N THR A 183 17.03 1.52 2.32
CA THR A 183 18.09 0.55 2.59
C THR A 183 18.61 0.68 4.03
N ASP A 184 19.58 -0.13 4.39
CA ASP A 184 20.39 0.04 5.61
C ASP A 184 21.39 1.22 5.50
N ARG A 185 21.49 1.84 4.32
CA ARG A 185 22.38 2.97 3.98
C ARG A 185 21.58 4.16 3.41
N GLY A 186 20.47 4.50 4.04
CA GLY A 186 19.65 5.66 3.67
C GLY A 186 18.65 5.39 2.56
N VAL A 187 18.20 6.49 1.94
CA VAL A 187 17.15 6.50 0.91
C VAL A 187 17.75 6.74 -0.47
N TRP A 188 17.26 5.99 -1.44
CA TRP A 188 17.67 6.06 -2.83
C TRP A 188 16.45 6.25 -3.75
N VAL A 189 16.68 6.74 -4.94
CA VAL A 189 15.68 6.85 -6.01
C VAL A 189 16.18 6.16 -7.27
N LEU A 190 15.26 5.49 -7.98
CA LEU A 190 15.58 4.88 -9.26
C LEU A 190 15.26 5.86 -10.39
N VAL A 191 16.28 6.27 -11.13
CA VAL A 191 16.15 7.12 -12.33
C VAL A 191 16.67 6.34 -13.54
N GLY A 192 15.79 6.08 -14.50
CA GLY A 192 16.13 5.19 -15.60
C GLY A 192 16.44 3.77 -15.10
N ASN A 193 17.70 3.36 -15.16
CA ASN A 193 18.21 2.07 -14.66
C ASN A 193 19.36 2.26 -13.66
N THR A 194 19.38 3.38 -12.95
CA THR A 194 20.45 3.68 -11.99
C THR A 194 19.88 4.20 -10.70
N PHE A 195 20.40 3.72 -9.57
CA PHE A 195 20.05 4.24 -8.26
C PHE A 195 20.90 5.46 -7.92
N PHE A 196 20.25 6.49 -7.40
CA PHE A 196 20.88 7.69 -6.87
C PHE A 196 20.46 7.91 -5.41
N PRO A 197 21.36 8.37 -4.53
CA PRO A 197 20.96 8.81 -3.21
C PRO A 197 19.87 9.90 -3.32
N LEU A 198 18.90 9.87 -2.42
CA LEU A 198 17.87 10.90 -2.38
C LEU A 198 18.49 12.25 -2.03
N GLN A 199 18.39 13.20 -2.93
CA GLN A 199 18.89 14.55 -2.70
C GLN A 199 18.26 15.19 -1.46
N GLY A 200 19.09 15.79 -0.62
CA GLY A 200 18.67 16.41 0.63
C GLY A 200 18.44 15.45 1.78
N ALA A 201 18.68 14.15 1.61
CA ALA A 201 18.60 13.14 2.66
C ALA A 201 19.97 12.64 3.14
N ASP A 202 21.04 13.41 2.90
CA ASP A 202 22.44 13.04 3.25
C ASP A 202 22.61 12.76 4.76
N SER A 203 21.85 13.46 5.61
CA SER A 203 21.86 13.24 7.06
C SER A 203 21.35 11.84 7.46
N LEU A 204 20.65 11.15 6.57
CA LEU A 204 20.11 9.81 6.78
C LEU A 204 20.94 8.70 6.11
N ALA A 205 22.10 9.00 5.54
CA ALA A 205 22.93 8.06 4.78
C ALA A 205 23.42 6.85 5.59
N SER A 206 23.44 6.92 6.90
CA SER A 206 23.76 5.81 7.82
C SER A 206 22.54 5.24 8.55
N ASN A 207 21.33 5.73 8.24
CA ASN A 207 20.12 5.26 8.88
C ASN A 207 19.52 4.09 8.09
N ARG A 208 19.08 3.09 8.81
CA ARG A 208 18.26 2.02 8.25
C ARG A 208 16.83 2.51 8.03
N ILE A 209 16.33 2.41 6.81
CA ILE A 209 15.02 2.92 6.42
C ILE A 209 13.99 1.81 6.43
N ARG A 210 12.88 2.03 7.13
CA ARG A 210 11.78 1.07 7.28
C ARG A 210 10.53 1.40 6.50
N GLY A 211 10.40 2.64 6.07
CA GLY A 211 9.26 3.06 5.28
C GLY A 211 9.48 4.41 4.61
N ILE A 212 8.78 4.61 3.51
CA ILE A 212 8.77 5.85 2.76
C ILE A 212 7.30 6.13 2.41
N ILE A 213 6.77 7.28 2.83
CA ILE A 213 5.35 7.60 2.72
C ILE A 213 5.21 8.93 1.98
N PRO A 214 4.31 9.06 0.99
CA PRO A 214 4.06 10.34 0.34
C PRO A 214 3.50 11.36 1.34
N HIS A 215 4.01 12.60 1.30
CA HIS A 215 3.48 13.69 2.11
C HIS A 215 2.52 14.56 1.30
N LYS A 216 1.38 14.96 1.88
CA LYS A 216 0.33 15.74 1.19
C LYS A 216 0.83 17.08 0.64
N GLY A 217 1.84 17.68 1.26
CA GLY A 217 2.46 18.93 0.81
C GLY A 217 3.59 18.75 -0.22
N GLY A 218 3.72 17.56 -0.80
CA GLY A 218 4.85 17.15 -1.64
C GLY A 218 6.00 16.58 -0.81
N GLY A 219 6.97 15.95 -1.48
CA GLY A 219 8.06 15.22 -0.82
C GLY A 219 7.61 13.92 -0.15
N VAL A 220 8.44 13.41 0.75
CA VAL A 220 8.23 12.12 1.43
C VAL A 220 8.47 12.21 2.93
N ILE A 221 7.73 11.40 3.68
CA ILE A 221 8.06 11.09 5.08
C ILE A 221 8.90 9.80 5.05
N ILE A 222 10.04 9.85 5.69
CA ILE A 222 11.00 8.76 5.81
C ILE A 222 10.91 8.20 7.23
N VAL A 223 10.66 6.91 7.32
CA VAL A 223 10.60 6.17 8.59
C VAL A 223 11.93 5.47 8.79
N THR A 224 12.67 5.86 9.82
CA THR A 224 13.93 5.20 10.19
C THR A 224 13.68 4.07 11.19
N ALA A 225 14.63 3.17 11.34
CA ALA A 225 14.51 2.07 12.29
C ALA A 225 14.57 2.52 13.76
N TYR A 226 15.31 3.61 14.05
CA TYR A 226 15.64 3.98 15.43
C TYR A 226 15.53 5.47 15.72
N ASP A 227 15.61 6.33 14.69
CA ASP A 227 15.74 7.79 14.88
C ASP A 227 14.42 8.54 14.58
N GLY A 228 13.31 7.80 14.47
CA GLY A 228 11.98 8.38 14.26
C GLY A 228 11.66 8.73 12.81
N LEU A 229 10.86 9.76 12.64
CA LEU A 229 10.32 10.17 11.34
C LEU A 229 11.00 11.45 10.85
N PHE A 230 11.22 11.51 9.54
CA PHE A 230 11.79 12.69 8.90
C PHE A 230 10.97 13.07 7.67
N TYR A 231 10.82 14.36 7.44
CA TYR A 231 10.26 14.89 6.21
C TYR A 231 11.38 15.36 5.28
N CYS A 232 11.37 14.87 4.04
CA CYS A 232 12.30 15.29 2.99
C CYS A 232 11.53 15.88 1.80
N ASN A 233 11.90 17.09 1.40
CA ASN A 233 11.30 17.78 0.25
C ASN A 233 12.15 17.68 -1.04
N GLY A 234 13.18 16.84 -1.04
CA GLY A 234 14.15 16.71 -2.15
C GLY A 234 15.28 17.75 -2.14
N ARG A 235 15.35 18.61 -1.11
CA ARG A 235 16.44 19.57 -0.88
C ARG A 235 16.98 19.52 0.54
N THR A 236 16.11 19.33 1.49
CA THR A 236 16.43 19.30 2.93
C THR A 236 15.61 18.22 3.61
N THR A 237 16.18 17.67 4.69
CA THR A 237 15.50 16.73 5.58
C THR A 237 15.43 17.33 6.98
N VAL A 238 14.24 17.28 7.56
CA VAL A 238 13.95 17.78 8.92
C VAL A 238 13.19 16.73 9.71
N PRO A 239 13.34 16.65 11.04
CA PRO A 239 12.48 15.79 11.86
C PRO A 239 11.00 16.09 11.62
N PHE A 240 10.19 15.02 11.54
CA PHE A 240 8.75 15.11 11.36
C PHE A 240 8.06 14.66 12.65
N THR A 241 7.40 15.60 13.34
CA THR A 241 6.72 15.32 14.60
C THR A 241 5.23 15.10 14.40
N THR A 242 4.71 14.06 15.05
CA THR A 242 3.30 13.63 14.92
C THR A 242 2.50 13.86 16.22
N GLY A 243 3.20 14.05 17.35
CA GLY A 243 2.64 14.03 18.70
C GLY A 243 2.51 12.60 19.28
N ALA A 244 3.00 11.58 18.58
CA ALA A 244 3.02 10.19 19.03
C ALA A 244 4.45 9.68 19.32
N GLU A 245 5.43 10.58 19.43
CA GLU A 245 6.85 10.23 19.57
C GLU A 245 7.11 9.36 20.79
N ASP A 246 6.49 9.67 21.93
CA ASP A 246 6.69 8.90 23.16
C ASP A 246 6.14 7.49 23.00
N PHE A 247 4.94 7.34 22.41
CA PHE A 247 4.36 6.03 22.09
C PHE A 247 5.27 5.20 21.15
N MET A 248 5.84 5.85 20.11
CA MET A 248 6.73 5.17 19.16
C MET A 248 8.08 4.76 19.76
N ARG A 249 8.53 5.40 20.83
CA ARG A 249 9.77 5.01 21.53
C ARG A 249 9.58 3.85 22.50
N GLU A 250 8.38 3.68 23.02
CA GLU A 250 8.06 2.68 24.04
C GLU A 250 7.65 1.33 23.44
N ASN A 251 7.34 1.29 22.13
CA ASN A 251 6.84 0.13 21.39
C ASN A 251 7.63 -0.14 20.10
#